data_c6d3e673ca2777155e932c72bc0d552c
#
_entry.id   c6d3e673ca2777155e932c72bc0d552c
#
_cell.length_a   1.000
_cell.length_b   1.000
_cell.length_c   1.000
_cell.angle_alpha   90.00
_cell.angle_beta   90.00
_cell.angle_gamma   90.00
#
_symmetry.space_group_name_H-M   'P 1'
#
loop_
_entity.id
_entity.type
_entity.pdbx_description
1 polymer ?
#
loop_
_entity_poly.entity_id
_entity_poly.type
_entity_poly.pdbx_seq_one_letter_code
_entity_poly.pdbx_strand_id
1 'polypeptide(L)'
;MPKFPWLSVLTQTGAARRTWQASLMLLCAAVAGPCLAGTATADTAPPALRQARQLVLVVAPDWDSPRGQLQAFERTAQGWRAHGQRFDVALGRNGSAWGLGLHPAQADGPQKREGDGRSPAGVFTVGEAFGYAHRIDSALPYQPMRQSSYCIDVPDSPLYNRIVDADRVGAEAVAGSTEPMRLDLHHDGDRRYEEGFVIGHNPQARPGAGSCIFAHLWRAPGEATAGCTAMEPADMQRLLAWLRPDAAPLFVLLPRKDYARLRTAWALPAAESAP
;
A
#
# COMPACT_ATOMS: atom_id res chain seq x y z
N MET A 1 22.79 40.19 -52.16
CA MET A 1 23.73 41.21 -52.71
C MET A 1 23.24 42.58 -52.34
N PRO A 2 24.07 43.59 -52.06
CA PRO A 2 25.48 43.58 -51.70
C PRO A 2 25.73 44.24 -50.31
N LYS A 3 26.76 44.16 -49.69
CA LYS A 3 28.22 44.48 -49.75
C LYS A 3 28.66 45.15 -48.45
N PHE A 4 29.69 44.59 -47.87
CA PHE A 4 30.64 45.24 -46.93
C PHE A 4 31.23 46.55 -47.53
N PRO A 5 31.87 47.46 -46.72
CA PRO A 5 33.23 47.22 -46.27
C PRO A 5 33.72 47.96 -44.99
N TRP A 6 34.78 47.44 -44.37
CA TRP A 6 36.16 47.89 -44.12
C TRP A 6 36.47 48.88 -43.01
N LEU A 7 37.28 48.41 -42.07
CA LEU A 7 38.59 48.90 -41.56
C LEU A 7 38.73 50.22 -40.80
N SER A 8 39.31 50.19 -39.62
CA SER A 8 40.68 50.67 -39.40
C SER A 8 41.16 50.48 -37.98
N VAL A 9 42.41 50.02 -37.90
CA VAL A 9 43.36 49.83 -36.86
C VAL A 9 43.78 51.18 -36.24
N LEU A 10 44.00 51.24 -34.95
CA LEU A 10 45.09 52.08 -34.36
C LEU A 10 45.55 51.47 -33.02
N THR A 11 46.80 51.14 -33.00
CA THR A 11 47.67 50.77 -31.92
C THR A 11 47.95 51.95 -30.98
N GLN A 12 47.96 51.73 -29.64
CA GLN A 12 48.89 52.48 -28.75
C GLN A 12 49.31 51.64 -27.57
N THR A 13 50.61 51.58 -27.46
CA THR A 13 51.43 51.00 -26.43
C THR A 13 51.43 51.89 -25.16
N GLY A 14 51.35 51.30 -23.98
CA GLY A 14 51.52 52.01 -22.70
C GLY A 14 51.88 51.05 -21.58
N ALA A 15 53.06 51.23 -21.04
CA ALA A 15 53.84 50.40 -20.14
C ALA A 15 53.26 50.15 -18.74
N ALA A 16 53.59 49.00 -18.26
CA ALA A 16 53.74 48.46 -16.91
C ALA A 16 53.52 49.35 -15.68
N ARG A 17 52.71 48.85 -14.77
CA ARG A 17 53.00 48.86 -13.32
C ARG A 17 52.51 47.54 -12.69
N ARG A 18 53.43 46.73 -12.22
CA ARG A 18 53.20 45.54 -11.38
C ARG A 18 52.83 46.02 -9.98
N THR A 19 51.61 45.74 -9.57
CA THR A 19 51.22 45.74 -8.16
C THR A 19 50.95 44.29 -7.74
N TRP A 20 51.73 43.81 -6.82
CA TRP A 20 51.59 42.54 -6.16
C TRP A 20 50.39 42.65 -5.21
N GLN A 21 49.27 41.98 -5.55
CA GLN A 21 48.21 41.71 -4.58
C GLN A 21 48.36 40.25 -4.16
N ALA A 22 48.73 40.06 -2.90
CA ALA A 22 48.71 38.76 -2.24
C ALA A 22 47.27 38.32 -2.05
N SER A 23 46.80 37.37 -2.86
CA SER A 23 45.51 36.72 -2.67
C SER A 23 45.62 35.70 -1.56
N LEU A 24 45.06 36.04 -0.41
CA LEU A 24 44.82 35.13 0.70
C LEU A 24 43.70 34.13 0.27
N MET A 25 44.10 32.92 -0.16
CA MET A 25 43.14 31.83 -0.37
C MET A 25 42.69 31.32 0.99
N LEU A 26 41.45 31.67 1.35
CA LEU A 26 40.73 31.01 2.45
C LEU A 26 40.33 29.61 1.99
N LEU A 27 41.05 28.59 2.45
CA LEU A 27 40.68 27.20 2.29
C LEU A 27 39.46 26.92 3.22
N CYS A 28 38.24 27.02 2.70
CA CYS A 28 37.08 26.45 3.37
C CYS A 28 37.16 24.93 3.24
N ALA A 29 37.72 24.25 4.26
CA ALA A 29 37.58 22.80 4.40
C ALA A 29 36.10 22.48 4.70
N ALA A 30 35.36 22.07 3.67
CA ALA A 30 34.03 21.49 3.83
C ALA A 30 34.20 20.14 4.55
N VAL A 31 33.94 20.13 5.84
CA VAL A 31 33.81 18.88 6.60
C VAL A 31 32.51 18.21 6.14
N ALA A 32 32.63 17.36 5.13
CA ALA A 32 31.58 16.43 4.78
C ALA A 32 31.47 15.37 5.88
N GLY A 33 30.63 15.62 6.89
CA GLY A 33 30.30 14.61 7.87
C GLY A 33 29.59 13.43 7.15
N PRO A 34 29.96 12.16 7.49
CA PRO A 34 29.26 11.02 6.93
C PRO A 34 27.78 11.10 7.37
N CYS A 35 26.89 11.28 6.41
CA CYS A 35 25.45 11.06 6.60
C CYS A 35 25.30 9.56 6.87
N LEU A 36 25.24 9.15 8.14
CA LEU A 36 24.85 7.81 8.53
C LEU A 36 23.38 7.66 8.15
N ALA A 37 23.12 7.26 6.91
CA ALA A 37 21.86 6.70 6.54
C ALA A 37 21.69 5.42 7.38
N GLY A 38 20.99 5.54 8.51
CA GLY A 38 20.63 4.40 9.32
C GLY A 38 19.81 3.45 8.45
N THR A 39 20.39 2.34 8.06
CA THR A 39 19.66 1.22 7.44
C THR A 39 18.67 0.73 8.48
N ALA A 40 17.39 1.04 8.29
CA ALA A 40 16.33 0.44 9.09
C ALA A 40 16.47 -1.08 8.99
N THR A 41 16.66 -1.75 10.12
CA THR A 41 16.73 -3.21 10.15
C THR A 41 15.36 -3.76 9.75
N ALA A 42 15.34 -4.88 9.01
CA ALA A 42 14.09 -5.51 8.55
C ALA A 42 13.11 -5.82 9.70
N ASP A 43 13.61 -6.00 10.90
CA ASP A 43 12.81 -6.29 12.09
C ASP A 43 12.41 -5.03 12.88
N THR A 44 12.74 -3.81 12.42
CA THR A 44 12.32 -2.57 13.09
C THR A 44 10.81 -2.40 13.01
N ALA A 45 10.18 -2.10 14.15
CA ALA A 45 8.74 -1.87 14.21
C ALA A 45 8.31 -0.71 13.30
N PRO A 46 7.34 -0.91 12.41
CA PRO A 46 6.75 0.18 11.64
C PRO A 46 6.22 1.29 12.57
N PRO A 47 6.58 2.57 12.35
CA PRO A 47 6.11 3.66 13.21
C PRO A 47 4.58 3.74 13.33
N ALA A 48 3.86 3.40 12.27
CA ALA A 48 2.40 3.37 12.24
C ALA A 48 1.80 2.42 13.29
N LEU A 49 2.44 1.28 13.56
CA LEU A 49 1.96 0.34 14.58
C LEU A 49 1.93 0.95 15.99
N ARG A 50 2.78 1.94 16.29
CA ARG A 50 2.76 2.63 17.58
C ARG A 50 1.58 3.58 17.74
N GLN A 51 1.09 4.13 16.63
CA GLN A 51 -0.01 5.10 16.57
C GLN A 51 -1.37 4.42 16.43
N ALA A 52 -1.41 3.22 15.86
CA ALA A 52 -2.63 2.48 15.61
C ALA A 52 -3.34 2.13 16.93
N ARG A 53 -4.65 2.36 16.95
CA ARG A 53 -5.56 1.95 18.04
C ARG A 53 -6.46 0.79 17.64
N GLN A 54 -6.58 0.52 16.33
CA GLN A 54 -7.28 -0.65 15.81
C GLN A 54 -6.36 -1.42 14.88
N LEU A 55 -6.41 -2.75 14.97
CA LEU A 55 -5.59 -3.65 14.16
C LEU A 55 -6.43 -4.82 13.69
N VAL A 56 -6.43 -5.06 12.39
CA VAL A 56 -6.95 -6.26 11.74
C VAL A 56 -5.75 -7.15 11.45
N LEU A 57 -5.59 -8.23 12.19
CA LEU A 57 -4.46 -9.16 12.04
C LEU A 57 -4.91 -10.46 11.39
N VAL A 58 -4.30 -10.81 10.26
CA VAL A 58 -4.46 -12.09 9.59
C VAL A 58 -3.17 -12.89 9.75
N VAL A 59 -3.30 -14.12 10.23
CA VAL A 59 -2.19 -15.08 10.31
C VAL A 59 -2.50 -16.25 9.38
N ALA A 60 -1.69 -16.42 8.33
CA ALA A 60 -1.73 -17.57 7.44
C ALA A 60 -0.84 -18.70 7.98
N PRO A 61 -1.15 -19.98 7.74
CA PRO A 61 -0.28 -21.10 8.14
C PRO A 61 1.15 -20.96 7.61
N ASP A 62 1.30 -20.64 6.33
CA ASP A 62 2.55 -20.46 5.62
C ASP A 62 2.39 -19.50 4.43
N TRP A 63 3.43 -19.36 3.59
CA TRP A 63 3.45 -18.50 2.42
C TRP A 63 2.52 -18.94 1.28
N ASP A 64 2.22 -20.22 1.18
CA ASP A 64 1.48 -20.82 0.06
C ASP A 64 0.03 -21.15 0.43
N SER A 65 -0.35 -20.94 1.69
CA SER A 65 -1.72 -21.17 2.16
C SER A 65 -2.70 -20.15 1.57
N PRO A 66 -3.76 -20.58 0.87
CA PRO A 66 -4.82 -19.69 0.39
C PRO A 66 -5.84 -19.34 1.49
N ARG A 67 -5.52 -19.60 2.75
CA ARG A 67 -6.39 -19.35 3.91
C ARG A 67 -5.60 -18.76 5.05
N GLY A 68 -6.29 -18.00 5.90
CA GLY A 68 -5.76 -17.44 7.13
C GLY A 68 -6.86 -17.30 8.17
N GLN A 69 -6.45 -16.95 9.39
CA GLN A 69 -7.37 -16.57 10.45
C GLN A 69 -7.21 -15.10 10.75
N LEU A 70 -8.31 -14.38 10.79
CA LEU A 70 -8.39 -12.97 11.11
C LEU A 70 -8.88 -12.78 12.55
N GLN A 71 -8.19 -11.91 13.28
CA GLN A 71 -8.60 -11.40 14.58
C GLN A 71 -8.45 -9.88 14.60
N ALA A 72 -9.50 -9.18 15.00
CA ALA A 72 -9.44 -7.75 15.27
C ALA A 72 -8.92 -7.47 16.70
N PHE A 73 -8.21 -6.34 16.86
CA PHE A 73 -7.67 -5.92 18.14
C PHE A 73 -7.84 -4.42 18.34
N GLU A 74 -8.10 -4.04 19.57
CA GLU A 74 -8.12 -2.64 20.01
C GLU A 74 -6.97 -2.37 20.99
N ARG A 75 -6.33 -1.20 20.86
CA ARG A 75 -5.25 -0.82 21.78
C ARG A 75 -5.82 -0.24 23.07
N THR A 76 -5.35 -0.79 24.17
CA THR A 76 -5.64 -0.33 25.52
C THR A 76 -4.36 0.15 26.23
N ALA A 77 -4.48 0.67 27.44
CA ALA A 77 -3.31 1.01 28.27
C ALA A 77 -2.40 -0.21 28.56
N GLN A 78 -2.96 -1.42 28.56
CA GLN A 78 -2.26 -2.68 28.82
C GLN A 78 -1.74 -3.35 27.54
N GLY A 79 -1.91 -2.72 26.37
CA GLY A 79 -1.53 -3.27 25.07
C GLY A 79 -2.72 -3.64 24.21
N TRP A 80 -2.55 -4.58 23.30
CA TRP A 80 -3.61 -5.05 22.41
C TRP A 80 -4.59 -5.97 23.13
N ARG A 81 -5.88 -5.71 22.97
CA ARG A 81 -6.99 -6.56 23.43
C ARG A 81 -7.78 -7.04 22.21
N ALA A 82 -8.05 -8.35 22.15
CA ALA A 82 -8.89 -8.92 21.10
C ALA A 82 -10.29 -8.27 21.11
N HIS A 83 -10.80 -7.98 19.91
CA HIS A 83 -12.15 -7.47 19.67
C HIS A 83 -12.92 -8.47 18.83
N GLY A 84 -14.08 -8.88 19.32
CA GLY A 84 -14.90 -9.89 18.65
C GLY A 84 -14.24 -11.28 18.60
N GLN A 85 -14.83 -12.17 17.82
CA GLN A 85 -14.33 -13.52 17.61
C GLN A 85 -13.35 -13.57 16.44
N ARG A 86 -12.46 -14.55 16.46
CA ARG A 86 -11.62 -14.92 15.35
C ARG A 86 -12.44 -15.69 14.31
N PHE A 87 -12.13 -15.47 13.04
CA PHE A 87 -12.80 -16.13 11.94
C PHE A 87 -11.86 -16.44 10.78
N ASP A 88 -12.26 -17.34 9.91
CA ASP A 88 -11.49 -17.75 8.74
C ASP A 88 -11.63 -16.73 7.61
N VAL A 89 -10.53 -16.54 6.86
CA VAL A 89 -10.50 -15.73 5.65
C VAL A 89 -9.85 -16.49 4.51
N ALA A 90 -10.31 -16.22 3.29
CA ALA A 90 -9.66 -16.67 2.08
C ALA A 90 -8.63 -15.63 1.61
N LEU A 91 -7.51 -16.12 1.12
CA LEU A 91 -6.39 -15.36 0.61
C LEU A 91 -6.17 -15.64 -0.88
N GLY A 92 -5.13 -15.07 -1.45
CA GLY A 92 -4.71 -15.35 -2.80
C GLY A 92 -4.55 -16.86 -3.04
N ARG A 93 -4.97 -17.34 -4.23
CA ARG A 93 -4.92 -18.78 -4.59
C ARG A 93 -3.52 -19.39 -4.49
N ASN A 94 -2.48 -18.57 -4.59
CA ASN A 94 -1.08 -18.96 -4.41
C ASN A 94 -0.52 -18.54 -3.04
N GLY A 95 -1.40 -18.20 -2.06
CA GLY A 95 -1.02 -17.78 -0.73
C GLY A 95 -0.72 -16.28 -0.61
N SER A 96 0.42 -15.93 0.00
CA SER A 96 0.82 -14.56 0.27
C SER A 96 2.24 -14.25 -0.22
N ALA A 97 2.59 -12.97 -0.31
CA ALA A 97 3.93 -12.48 -0.64
C ALA A 97 4.16 -11.10 0.00
N TRP A 98 5.41 -10.74 0.31
CA TRP A 98 5.74 -9.43 0.87
C TRP A 98 5.27 -8.30 -0.03
N GLY A 99 4.40 -7.45 0.50
CA GLY A 99 3.84 -6.30 -0.19
C GLY A 99 4.64 -5.02 0.03
N LEU A 100 4.18 -3.95 -0.61
CA LEU A 100 4.67 -2.59 -0.38
C LEU A 100 3.70 -1.87 0.55
N GLY A 101 4.07 -1.71 1.81
CA GLY A 101 3.24 -1.12 2.86
C GLY A 101 4.05 -0.21 3.77
N LEU A 102 3.67 -0.19 5.05
CA LEU A 102 4.26 0.66 6.08
C LEU A 102 5.45 0.00 6.80
N HIS A 103 5.69 -1.27 6.52
CA HIS A 103 6.78 -2.06 7.11
C HIS A 103 8.09 -1.89 6.32
N PRO A 104 9.27 -2.10 6.95
CA PRO A 104 10.54 -2.15 6.26
C PRO A 104 10.57 -3.29 5.23
N ALA A 105 11.31 -3.12 4.15
CA ALA A 105 11.50 -4.17 3.16
C ALA A 105 12.03 -5.46 3.81
N GLN A 106 11.44 -6.58 3.43
CA GLN A 106 11.83 -7.92 3.88
C GLN A 106 12.49 -8.65 2.71
N ALA A 107 13.68 -9.19 2.93
CA ALA A 107 14.44 -9.88 1.89
C ALA A 107 14.04 -11.35 1.76
N ASP A 108 13.69 -12.00 2.88
CA ASP A 108 13.34 -13.40 2.91
C ASP A 108 11.85 -13.61 2.60
N GLY A 109 11.55 -14.51 1.67
CA GLY A 109 10.19 -14.86 1.26
C GLY A 109 9.80 -14.29 -0.10
N PRO A 110 8.64 -14.71 -0.63
CA PRO A 110 8.15 -14.27 -1.93
C PRO A 110 7.83 -12.77 -1.91
N GLN A 111 8.12 -12.09 -3.02
CA GLN A 111 7.83 -10.66 -3.21
C GLN A 111 6.60 -10.48 -4.09
N LYS A 112 5.66 -9.65 -3.67
CA LYS A 112 4.40 -9.40 -4.37
C LYS A 112 4.62 -8.82 -5.76
N ARG A 113 3.90 -9.36 -6.74
CA ARG A 113 3.88 -8.91 -8.13
C ARG A 113 2.44 -8.85 -8.66
N GLU A 114 2.25 -8.08 -9.71
CA GLU A 114 0.98 -8.06 -10.42
C GLU A 114 0.65 -9.44 -10.97
N GLY A 115 -0.61 -9.88 -10.82
CA GLY A 115 -1.09 -11.15 -11.37
C GLY A 115 -0.54 -12.42 -10.71
N ASP A 116 0.25 -12.33 -9.63
CA ASP A 116 0.88 -13.50 -8.98
C ASP A 116 -0.10 -14.39 -8.19
N GLY A 117 -1.34 -13.95 -8.01
CA GLY A 117 -2.35 -14.67 -7.23
C GLY A 117 -2.04 -14.74 -5.73
N ARG A 118 -1.23 -13.84 -5.18
CA ARG A 118 -0.85 -13.80 -3.77
C ARG A 118 -1.40 -12.56 -3.06
N SER A 119 -1.86 -12.71 -1.85
CA SER A 119 -2.24 -11.59 -0.97
C SER A 119 -0.98 -10.90 -0.43
N PRO A 120 -0.94 -9.55 -0.35
CA PRO A 120 0.22 -8.87 0.21
C PRO A 120 0.35 -9.12 1.71
N ALA A 121 1.51 -9.63 2.12
CA ALA A 121 1.92 -9.73 3.51
C ALA A 121 2.64 -8.45 3.95
N GLY A 122 2.49 -8.06 5.21
CA GLY A 122 3.08 -6.87 5.80
C GLY A 122 2.10 -6.06 6.62
N VAL A 123 2.36 -4.76 6.73
CA VAL A 123 1.55 -3.78 7.47
C VAL A 123 1.03 -2.73 6.50
N PHE A 124 -0.29 -2.53 6.47
CA PHE A 124 -0.97 -1.65 5.53
C PHE A 124 -1.98 -0.76 6.24
N THR A 125 -2.29 0.40 5.67
CA THR A 125 -3.43 1.19 6.10
C THR A 125 -4.73 0.48 5.73
N VAL A 126 -5.76 0.67 6.56
CA VAL A 126 -7.15 0.45 6.15
C VAL A 126 -7.61 1.72 5.47
N GLY A 127 -7.98 1.62 4.20
CA GLY A 127 -8.43 2.72 3.37
C GLY A 127 -9.93 2.95 3.45
N GLU A 128 -10.48 3.56 2.39
CA GLU A 128 -11.92 3.79 2.29
C GLU A 128 -12.70 2.47 2.12
N ALA A 129 -13.92 2.48 2.63
CA ALA A 129 -14.88 1.43 2.38
C ALA A 129 -15.59 1.68 1.04
N PHE A 130 -16.04 0.60 0.42
CA PHE A 130 -16.78 0.65 -0.83
C PHE A 130 -17.93 -0.38 -0.83
N GLY A 131 -18.86 -0.23 -1.76
CA GLY A 131 -19.94 -1.21 -1.90
C GLY A 131 -21.01 -0.80 -2.90
N TYR A 132 -22.07 -1.59 -3.02
CA TYR A 132 -23.13 -1.37 -3.98
C TYR A 132 -24.25 -0.45 -3.47
N ALA A 133 -24.45 -0.42 -2.16
CA ALA A 133 -25.45 0.44 -1.52
C ALA A 133 -25.03 1.92 -1.56
N HIS A 134 -25.98 2.84 -1.45
CA HIS A 134 -25.67 4.27 -1.34
C HIS A 134 -24.94 4.62 -0.04
N ARG A 135 -25.10 3.83 1.00
CA ARG A 135 -24.42 3.94 2.30
C ARG A 135 -24.40 2.59 2.99
N ILE A 136 -23.43 2.42 3.88
CA ILE A 136 -23.30 1.23 4.75
C ILE A 136 -23.14 1.69 6.21
N ASP A 137 -23.21 0.78 7.15
CA ASP A 137 -22.89 1.05 8.55
C ASP A 137 -21.37 1.01 8.75
N SER A 138 -20.71 2.15 8.51
CA SER A 138 -19.27 2.31 8.71
C SER A 138 -18.91 3.77 8.98
N ALA A 139 -17.92 4.00 9.84
CA ALA A 139 -17.31 5.31 10.03
C ALA A 139 -16.16 5.58 9.06
N LEU A 140 -15.69 4.59 8.29
CA LEU A 140 -14.70 4.80 7.24
C LEU A 140 -15.28 5.71 6.14
N PRO A 141 -14.46 6.52 5.46
CA PRO A 141 -14.88 7.15 4.22
C PRO A 141 -15.47 6.09 3.29
N TYR A 142 -16.61 6.37 2.70
CA TYR A 142 -17.34 5.39 1.90
C TYR A 142 -17.53 5.87 0.47
N GLN A 143 -17.23 5.01 -0.49
CA GLN A 143 -17.46 5.26 -1.90
C GLN A 143 -18.48 4.26 -2.45
N PRO A 144 -19.72 4.68 -2.78
CA PRO A 144 -20.68 3.83 -3.48
C PRO A 144 -20.21 3.57 -4.91
N MET A 145 -20.10 2.29 -5.29
CA MET A 145 -19.62 1.89 -6.61
C MET A 145 -20.73 2.04 -7.66
N ARG A 146 -20.34 2.54 -8.83
CA ARG A 146 -21.18 2.71 -10.01
C ARG A 146 -20.81 1.66 -11.07
N GLN A 147 -21.65 1.45 -12.06
CA GLN A 147 -21.34 0.61 -13.21
C GLN A 147 -20.06 1.05 -13.91
N SER A 148 -19.77 2.37 -13.90
CA SER A 148 -18.57 2.99 -14.47
C SER A 148 -17.35 2.98 -13.53
N SER A 149 -17.44 2.39 -12.33
CA SER A 149 -16.30 2.32 -11.37
C SER A 149 -15.40 1.13 -11.70
N TYR A 150 -14.09 1.42 -11.80
CA TYR A 150 -13.03 0.43 -12.05
C TYR A 150 -11.86 0.67 -11.11
N CYS A 151 -11.22 -0.38 -10.64
CA CYS A 151 -9.87 -0.28 -10.11
C CYS A 151 -8.89 -0.58 -11.23
N ILE A 152 -7.88 0.28 -11.43
CA ILE A 152 -6.98 0.16 -12.55
C ILE A 152 -5.80 -0.75 -12.20
N ASP A 153 -5.79 -1.93 -12.79
CA ASP A 153 -4.77 -2.97 -12.66
C ASP A 153 -3.81 -3.06 -13.87
N VAL A 154 -3.84 -2.05 -14.74
CA VAL A 154 -2.94 -1.92 -15.89
C VAL A 154 -1.65 -1.22 -15.45
N PRO A 155 -0.48 -1.91 -15.41
CA PRO A 155 0.76 -1.38 -14.81
C PRO A 155 1.29 -0.08 -15.41
N ASP A 156 1.08 0.12 -16.72
CA ASP A 156 1.56 1.31 -17.45
C ASP A 156 0.57 2.49 -17.38
N SER A 157 -0.59 2.32 -16.76
CA SER A 157 -1.58 3.38 -16.60
C SER A 157 -1.12 4.40 -15.55
N PRO A 158 -1.27 5.72 -15.79
CA PRO A 158 -1.05 6.75 -14.78
C PRO A 158 -2.06 6.67 -13.62
N LEU A 159 -3.13 5.89 -13.79
CA LEU A 159 -4.16 5.64 -12.79
C LEU A 159 -3.98 4.28 -12.10
N TYR A 160 -2.88 3.58 -12.36
CA TYR A 160 -2.60 2.27 -11.76
C TYR A 160 -2.82 2.26 -10.25
N ASN A 161 -3.45 1.19 -9.75
CA ASN A 161 -3.78 0.99 -8.34
C ASN A 161 -4.76 2.04 -7.76
N ARG A 162 -5.66 2.58 -8.58
CA ARG A 162 -6.69 3.55 -8.14
C ARG A 162 -8.08 3.08 -8.57
N ILE A 163 -9.05 3.31 -7.69
CA ILE A 163 -10.47 3.21 -8.04
C ILE A 163 -10.86 4.52 -8.71
N VAL A 164 -11.40 4.44 -9.92
CA VAL A 164 -11.82 5.58 -10.73
C VAL A 164 -13.22 5.37 -11.30
N ASP A 165 -13.84 6.45 -11.73
CA ASP A 165 -15.12 6.46 -12.43
C ASP A 165 -14.89 6.78 -13.91
N ALA A 166 -15.16 5.84 -14.81
CA ALA A 166 -14.98 5.99 -16.25
C ALA A 166 -15.77 7.18 -16.84
N ASP A 167 -16.90 7.53 -16.22
CA ASP A 167 -17.67 8.72 -16.64
C ASP A 167 -16.93 10.03 -16.37
N ARG A 168 -15.92 10.01 -15.49
CA ARG A 168 -15.10 11.18 -15.14
C ARG A 168 -13.74 11.19 -15.82
N VAL A 169 -13.10 10.02 -15.95
CA VAL A 169 -11.74 9.93 -16.50
C VAL A 169 -11.73 9.57 -17.99
N GLY A 170 -12.87 9.15 -18.54
CA GLY A 170 -13.02 8.69 -19.92
C GLY A 170 -12.85 7.16 -20.04
N ALA A 171 -13.56 6.57 -21.02
CA ALA A 171 -13.56 5.13 -21.24
C ALA A 171 -12.16 4.57 -21.62
N GLU A 172 -11.34 5.35 -22.31
CA GLU A 172 -9.98 4.95 -22.66
C GLU A 172 -9.06 4.82 -21.45
N ALA A 173 -9.29 5.62 -20.40
CA ALA A 173 -8.49 5.59 -19.17
C ALA A 173 -8.69 4.31 -18.33
N VAL A 174 -9.80 3.60 -18.56
CA VAL A 174 -10.12 2.31 -17.91
C VAL A 174 -9.94 1.13 -18.88
N ALA A 175 -9.57 1.37 -20.12
CA ALA A 175 -9.37 0.31 -21.11
C ALA A 175 -8.26 -0.65 -20.66
N GLY A 176 -8.52 -1.95 -20.78
CA GLY A 176 -7.59 -3.01 -20.38
C GLY A 176 -7.63 -3.34 -18.87
N SER A 177 -8.35 -2.56 -18.03
CA SER A 177 -8.58 -2.96 -16.64
C SER A 177 -9.48 -4.19 -16.57
N THR A 178 -9.10 -5.16 -15.74
CA THR A 178 -9.86 -6.38 -15.51
C THR A 178 -10.67 -6.34 -14.20
N GLU A 179 -10.66 -5.19 -13.50
CA GLU A 179 -11.21 -5.05 -12.15
C GLU A 179 -12.38 -4.04 -12.07
N PRO A 180 -13.57 -4.37 -12.69
CA PRO A 180 -14.77 -3.55 -12.51
C PRO A 180 -15.26 -3.65 -11.07
N MET A 181 -15.64 -2.53 -10.45
CA MET A 181 -16.05 -2.50 -9.04
C MET A 181 -17.51 -2.91 -8.82
N ARG A 182 -18.35 -2.97 -9.86
CA ARG A 182 -19.71 -3.50 -9.84
C ARG A 182 -19.76 -4.87 -10.48
N LEU A 183 -19.15 -5.85 -9.78
CA LEU A 183 -19.11 -7.23 -10.27
C LEU A 183 -20.51 -7.82 -10.54
N ASP A 184 -21.50 -7.42 -9.77
CA ASP A 184 -22.90 -7.80 -9.98
C ASP A 184 -23.45 -7.38 -11.35
N LEU A 185 -22.96 -6.28 -11.91
CA LEU A 185 -23.36 -5.78 -13.23
C LEU A 185 -22.47 -6.28 -14.37
N HIS A 186 -21.24 -6.67 -14.06
CA HIS A 186 -20.24 -7.09 -15.06
C HIS A 186 -20.02 -8.62 -15.08
N HIS A 187 -20.38 -9.35 -14.03
CA HIS A 187 -20.14 -10.79 -13.85
C HIS A 187 -21.33 -11.52 -13.20
N ASP A 188 -22.45 -11.61 -13.90
CA ASP A 188 -23.60 -12.47 -13.59
C ASP A 188 -24.09 -12.39 -12.12
N GLY A 189 -24.19 -11.20 -11.57
CA GLY A 189 -24.68 -11.00 -10.20
C GLY A 189 -23.68 -11.31 -9.10
N ASP A 190 -22.37 -11.34 -9.39
CA ASP A 190 -21.33 -11.59 -8.41
C ASP A 190 -21.30 -10.49 -7.32
N ARG A 191 -21.48 -10.91 -6.07
CA ARG A 191 -21.65 -10.01 -4.93
C ARG A 191 -20.35 -9.75 -4.14
N ARG A 192 -19.20 -10.23 -4.61
CA ARG A 192 -17.93 -10.11 -3.85
C ARG A 192 -17.60 -8.68 -3.43
N TYR A 193 -17.95 -7.67 -4.23
CA TYR A 193 -17.70 -6.25 -3.94
C TYR A 193 -18.93 -5.49 -3.42
N GLU A 194 -19.95 -6.21 -2.97
CA GLU A 194 -21.12 -5.59 -2.35
C GLU A 194 -20.79 -4.77 -1.11
N GLU A 195 -19.78 -5.23 -0.34
CA GLU A 195 -19.20 -4.52 0.79
C GLU A 195 -17.70 -4.86 0.90
N GLY A 196 -16.88 -3.87 1.19
CA GLY A 196 -15.46 -4.05 1.38
C GLY A 196 -14.72 -2.78 1.77
N PHE A 197 -13.40 -2.91 1.92
CA PHE A 197 -12.51 -1.77 2.13
C PHE A 197 -11.17 -1.98 1.43
N VAL A 198 -10.49 -0.89 1.12
CA VAL A 198 -9.19 -0.90 0.47
C VAL A 198 -8.10 -1.26 1.48
N ILE A 199 -7.25 -2.21 1.14
CA ILE A 199 -5.99 -2.49 1.84
C ILE A 199 -4.88 -1.69 1.14
N GLY A 200 -4.25 -0.76 1.86
CA GLY A 200 -3.29 0.22 1.33
C GLY A 200 -1.96 -0.37 0.87
N HIS A 201 -2.02 -1.39 0.01
CA HIS A 201 -0.86 -1.97 -0.65
C HIS A 201 -0.38 -1.09 -1.81
N ASN A 202 0.94 -1.02 -2.01
CA ASN A 202 1.57 -0.27 -3.11
C ASN A 202 1.06 1.19 -3.25
N PRO A 203 1.11 1.99 -2.18
CA PRO A 203 0.50 3.33 -2.18
C PRO A 203 1.18 4.31 -3.14
N GLN A 204 2.40 4.03 -3.60
CA GLN A 204 3.09 4.80 -4.63
C GLN A 204 2.79 4.34 -6.05
N ALA A 205 1.86 3.39 -6.23
CA ALA A 205 1.46 2.84 -7.53
C ALA A 205 2.66 2.40 -8.39
N ARG A 206 3.63 1.69 -7.80
CA ARG A 206 4.79 1.17 -8.52
C ARG A 206 4.32 0.15 -9.55
N PRO A 207 4.62 0.35 -10.84
CA PRO A 207 4.19 -0.57 -11.90
C PRO A 207 4.58 -2.01 -11.62
N GLY A 208 3.64 -2.94 -11.81
CA GLY A 208 3.86 -4.37 -11.67
C GLY A 208 4.08 -4.90 -10.26
N ALA A 209 3.96 -4.05 -9.23
CA ALA A 209 4.15 -4.47 -7.83
C ALA A 209 2.85 -4.98 -7.16
N GLY A 210 1.77 -5.07 -7.89
CA GLY A 210 0.45 -5.45 -7.41
C GLY A 210 -0.47 -4.26 -7.18
N SER A 211 -1.73 -4.42 -7.53
CA SER A 211 -2.76 -3.38 -7.48
C SER A 211 -4.09 -3.94 -7.00
N CYS A 212 -5.04 -3.05 -6.71
CA CYS A 212 -6.44 -3.39 -6.45
C CYS A 212 -6.61 -4.44 -5.35
N ILE A 213 -5.96 -4.20 -4.21
CA ILE A 213 -6.01 -5.12 -3.08
C ILE A 213 -7.08 -4.67 -2.08
N PHE A 214 -8.05 -5.54 -1.86
CA PHE A 214 -9.22 -5.28 -1.03
C PHE A 214 -9.42 -6.34 0.05
N ALA A 215 -10.12 -5.97 1.13
CA ALA A 215 -10.92 -6.89 1.92
C ALA A 215 -12.34 -6.85 1.36
N HIS A 216 -12.94 -8.01 1.03
CA HIS A 216 -14.24 -8.10 0.39
C HIS A 216 -14.99 -9.40 0.78
N LEU A 217 -16.21 -9.60 0.29
CA LEU A 217 -16.96 -10.82 0.53
C LEU A 217 -16.39 -11.97 -0.29
N TRP A 218 -16.41 -13.20 0.22
CA TRP A 218 -16.12 -14.35 -0.62
C TRP A 218 -17.31 -14.72 -1.52
N ARG A 219 -17.07 -15.33 -2.66
CA ARG A 219 -18.10 -15.83 -3.55
C ARG A 219 -18.73 -17.12 -2.99
N ALA A 220 -17.88 -17.96 -2.41
CA ALA A 220 -18.26 -19.16 -1.67
C ALA A 220 -17.34 -19.30 -0.44
N PRO A 221 -17.79 -19.98 0.63
CA PRO A 221 -17.01 -20.15 1.85
C PRO A 221 -15.61 -20.70 1.57
N GLY A 222 -14.58 -19.92 1.93
CA GLY A 222 -13.17 -20.29 1.77
C GLY A 222 -12.65 -20.30 0.34
N GLU A 223 -13.39 -19.80 -0.65
CA GLU A 223 -12.92 -19.69 -2.03
C GLU A 223 -11.77 -18.69 -2.12
N ALA A 224 -10.65 -19.15 -2.68
CA ALA A 224 -9.43 -18.35 -2.82
C ALA A 224 -9.60 -17.17 -3.80
N THR A 225 -8.86 -16.10 -3.57
CA THR A 225 -8.88 -14.85 -4.35
C THR A 225 -7.76 -14.78 -5.39
N ALA A 226 -7.71 -13.70 -6.15
CA ALA A 226 -6.58 -13.35 -7.01
C ALA A 226 -5.45 -12.62 -6.25
N GLY A 227 -5.69 -12.22 -4.99
CA GLY A 227 -4.73 -11.49 -4.15
C GLY A 227 -5.37 -10.69 -3.02
N CYS A 228 -6.68 -10.51 -3.04
CA CYS A 228 -7.44 -9.87 -1.97
C CYS A 228 -7.58 -10.78 -0.73
N THR A 229 -8.20 -10.25 0.32
CA THR A 229 -8.62 -11.02 1.50
C THR A 229 -10.14 -11.08 1.52
N ALA A 230 -10.71 -12.29 1.47
CA ALA A 230 -12.16 -12.45 1.42
C ALA A 230 -12.72 -13.16 2.66
N MET A 231 -13.95 -12.79 3.05
CA MET A 231 -14.59 -13.28 4.26
C MET A 231 -16.12 -13.36 4.12
N GLU A 232 -16.75 -13.94 5.13
CA GLU A 232 -18.21 -14.02 5.22
C GLU A 232 -18.84 -12.62 5.36
N PRO A 233 -20.02 -12.38 4.77
CA PRO A 233 -20.70 -11.08 4.86
C PRO A 233 -20.89 -10.58 6.31
N ALA A 234 -21.28 -11.46 7.23
CA ALA A 234 -21.46 -11.08 8.63
C ALA A 234 -20.16 -10.62 9.32
N ASP A 235 -19.02 -11.19 8.93
CA ASP A 235 -17.69 -10.78 9.43
C ASP A 235 -17.28 -9.44 8.86
N MET A 236 -17.50 -9.22 7.56
CA MET A 236 -17.23 -7.94 6.91
C MET A 236 -18.04 -6.81 7.55
N GLN A 237 -19.34 -7.02 7.75
CA GLN A 237 -20.23 -6.03 8.38
C GLN A 237 -19.77 -5.67 9.79
N ARG A 238 -19.37 -6.68 10.60
CA ARG A 238 -18.82 -6.42 11.94
C ARG A 238 -17.53 -5.59 11.89
N LEU A 239 -16.63 -5.88 10.94
CA LEU A 239 -15.42 -5.08 10.77
C LEU A 239 -15.72 -3.65 10.35
N LEU A 240 -16.57 -3.46 9.33
CA LEU A 240 -16.93 -2.14 8.81
C LEU A 240 -17.61 -1.26 9.86
N ALA A 241 -18.50 -1.82 10.67
CA ALA A 241 -19.16 -1.10 11.77
C ALA A 241 -18.20 -0.71 12.91
N TRP A 242 -17.13 -1.49 13.10
CA TRP A 242 -16.15 -1.25 14.17
C TRP A 242 -15.00 -0.33 13.74
N LEU A 243 -14.56 -0.39 12.48
CA LEU A 243 -13.39 0.37 11.99
C LEU A 243 -13.66 1.88 11.99
N ARG A 244 -12.71 2.68 12.50
CA ARG A 244 -12.79 4.13 12.60
C ARG A 244 -11.51 4.80 12.13
N PRO A 245 -11.57 5.84 11.28
CA PRO A 245 -10.38 6.54 10.78
C PRO A 245 -9.55 7.18 11.89
N ASP A 246 -10.21 7.74 12.92
CA ASP A 246 -9.56 8.39 14.05
C ASP A 246 -8.76 7.42 14.94
N ALA A 247 -9.03 6.12 14.81
CA ALA A 247 -8.28 5.05 15.49
C ALA A 247 -7.03 4.61 14.71
N ALA A 248 -6.73 5.23 13.57
CA ALA A 248 -5.63 4.88 12.67
C ALA A 248 -5.55 3.36 12.42
N PRO A 249 -6.62 2.73 11.89
CA PRO A 249 -6.71 1.29 11.73
C PRO A 249 -5.64 0.76 10.78
N LEU A 250 -5.03 -0.37 11.13
CA LEU A 250 -4.07 -1.07 10.28
C LEU A 250 -4.55 -2.48 9.95
N PHE A 251 -4.19 -2.92 8.76
CA PHE A 251 -4.31 -4.31 8.33
C PHE A 251 -2.92 -4.94 8.31
N VAL A 252 -2.80 -6.11 8.92
CA VAL A 252 -1.56 -6.90 8.96
C VAL A 252 -1.86 -8.31 8.50
N LEU A 253 -1.11 -8.80 7.51
CA LEU A 253 -1.11 -10.19 7.10
C LEU A 253 0.31 -10.73 7.20
N LEU A 254 0.49 -11.83 7.92
CA LEU A 254 1.78 -12.51 8.06
C LEU A 254 1.59 -14.02 8.06
N PRO A 255 2.48 -14.78 7.39
CA PRO A 255 2.63 -16.21 7.65
C PRO A 255 3.04 -16.46 9.10
N ARG A 256 2.61 -17.57 9.68
CA ARG A 256 2.84 -17.92 11.09
C ARG A 256 4.31 -17.83 11.52
N LYS A 257 5.23 -18.28 10.67
CA LYS A 257 6.68 -18.22 10.94
C LYS A 257 7.15 -16.76 11.08
N ASP A 258 6.73 -15.89 10.13
CA ASP A 258 7.12 -14.48 10.13
C ASP A 258 6.39 -13.69 11.21
N TYR A 259 5.13 -14.02 11.49
CA TYR A 259 4.43 -13.48 12.64
C TYR A 259 5.17 -13.80 13.95
N ALA A 260 5.60 -15.04 14.16
CA ALA A 260 6.36 -15.42 15.37
C ALA A 260 7.69 -14.67 15.48
N ARG A 261 8.41 -14.51 14.37
CA ARG A 261 9.68 -13.78 14.29
C ARG A 261 9.50 -12.29 14.59
N LEU A 262 8.50 -11.65 13.98
CA LEU A 262 8.31 -10.19 14.01
C LEU A 262 7.44 -9.70 15.18
N ARG A 263 6.67 -10.59 15.82
CA ARG A 263 5.68 -10.23 16.82
C ARG A 263 6.23 -9.31 17.91
N THR A 264 7.35 -9.65 18.50
CA THR A 264 7.94 -8.85 19.59
C THR A 264 8.51 -7.53 19.07
N ALA A 265 9.28 -7.57 17.99
CA ALA A 265 9.90 -6.40 17.40
C ALA A 265 8.87 -5.39 16.86
N TRP A 266 7.77 -5.88 16.31
CA TRP A 266 6.69 -5.03 15.79
C TRP A 266 5.60 -4.73 16.82
N ALA A 267 5.74 -5.22 18.06
CA ALA A 267 4.76 -5.06 19.13
C ALA A 267 3.33 -5.48 18.69
N LEU A 268 3.24 -6.57 17.93
CA LEU A 268 1.96 -7.15 17.54
C LEU A 268 1.31 -7.88 18.73
N PRO A 269 -0.03 -8.00 18.75
CA PRO A 269 -0.74 -8.74 19.79
C PRO A 269 -0.27 -10.20 19.83
N ALA A 270 -0.40 -10.84 20.99
CA ALA A 270 -0.30 -12.30 21.01
C ALA A 270 -1.54 -12.86 20.29
N ALA A 271 -1.34 -13.53 19.15
CA ALA A 271 -2.40 -14.39 18.63
C ALA A 271 -2.56 -15.53 19.63
N GLU A 272 -3.73 -15.65 20.21
CA GLU A 272 -4.03 -16.83 21.01
C GLU A 272 -3.76 -18.06 20.15
N SER A 273 -2.99 -18.99 20.69
CA SER A 273 -2.67 -20.24 20.02
C SER A 273 -3.97 -20.86 19.54
N ALA A 274 -4.09 -21.14 18.24
CA ALA A 274 -5.14 -22.01 17.77
C ALA A 274 -5.04 -23.34 18.53
N PRO A 275 -6.15 -23.91 18.98
CA PRO A 275 -6.16 -25.24 19.58
C PRO A 275 -5.59 -26.28 18.65
#